data_4eb80880b75a8f51be1e6369327621f1
#
_entry.id   4eb80880b75a8f51be1e6369327621f1
#
_cell.length_a   1.000
_cell.length_b   1.000
_cell.length_c   1.000
_cell.angle_alpha   90.00
_cell.angle_beta   90.00
_cell.angle_gamma   90.00
#
_symmetry.space_group_name_H-M   'P 1'
#
loop_
_entity.id
_entity.type
_entity.pdbx_description
1 polymer ?
#
loop_
_entity_poly.entity_id
_entity_poly.type
_entity_poly.pdbx_seq_one_letter_code
_entity_poly.pdbx_strand_id
1 'polypeptide(L)'
;GYSGFDAMLLAHEIHKATNRFARVMTHHLWFVNPATAIPARKLGFEEATTENGLTLLKKNNLIILFPEGEHGNFKPSAKAYRLQEFKRGFVRMALTTQAPIIPTVIIGAEETHINLRQLKFAKYLIGGVLPLPLNVLPLPAKWKIRFFEPIYLPYKPSAANDSELVHEIAQDIQERIQNAITQELSKRDAIFF
;
A
#
# COMPACT_ATOMS: atom_id res chain seq x y z
N GLY A 1 -4.80 -5.94 -0.09
CA GLY A 1 -6.11 -6.52 0.28
C GLY A 1 -6.60 -5.98 1.63
N TYR A 2 -7.91 -6.01 1.87
CA TYR A 2 -8.51 -5.41 3.08
C TYR A 2 -8.14 -6.09 4.40
N SER A 3 -7.67 -7.31 4.37
CA SER A 3 -7.24 -8.08 5.54
C SER A 3 -5.85 -7.70 6.06
N GLY A 4 -5.09 -6.91 5.30
CA GLY A 4 -3.73 -6.52 5.67
C GLY A 4 -2.66 -7.63 5.56
N PHE A 5 -3.02 -8.82 5.09
CA PHE A 5 -2.06 -9.93 4.91
C PHE A 5 -0.95 -9.59 3.92
N ASP A 6 -1.25 -8.83 2.87
CA ASP A 6 -0.28 -8.33 1.91
C ASP A 6 0.80 -7.47 2.57
N ALA A 7 0.38 -6.56 3.46
CA ALA A 7 1.31 -5.73 4.22
C ALA A 7 2.18 -6.54 5.20
N MET A 8 1.57 -7.52 5.88
CA MET A 8 2.27 -8.39 6.83
C MET A 8 3.29 -9.29 6.13
N LEU A 9 2.91 -9.90 5.00
CA LEU A 9 3.83 -10.74 4.22
C LEU A 9 4.95 -9.90 3.63
N LEU A 10 4.66 -8.71 3.11
CA LEU A 10 5.67 -7.79 2.61
C LEU A 10 6.65 -7.38 3.71
N ALA A 11 6.15 -7.03 4.90
CA ALA A 11 6.99 -6.68 6.06
C ALA A 11 7.88 -7.86 6.49
N HIS A 12 7.34 -9.09 6.47
CA HIS A 12 8.09 -10.30 6.77
C HIS A 12 9.24 -10.53 5.77
N GLU A 13 8.96 -10.45 4.46
CA GLU A 13 9.98 -10.63 3.42
C GLU A 13 11.06 -9.55 3.48
N ILE A 14 10.68 -8.31 3.77
CA ILE A 14 11.65 -7.23 3.98
C ILE A 14 12.52 -7.53 5.20
N HIS A 15 11.94 -7.94 6.32
CA HIS A 15 12.72 -8.29 7.51
C HIS A 15 13.68 -9.43 7.24
N LYS A 16 13.23 -10.49 6.59
CA LYS A 16 14.04 -11.63 6.20
C LYS A 16 15.24 -11.25 5.31
N ALA A 17 15.00 -10.34 4.36
CA ALA A 17 16.04 -9.91 3.40
C ALA A 17 17.03 -8.89 3.99
N THR A 18 16.59 -8.04 4.92
CA THR A 18 17.37 -6.86 5.34
C THR A 18 17.67 -6.80 6.84
N ASN A 19 17.07 -7.68 7.63
CA ASN A 19 17.06 -7.65 9.11
C ASN A 19 16.53 -6.32 9.69
N ARG A 20 15.72 -5.57 8.91
CA ARG A 20 15.08 -4.32 9.34
C ARG A 20 13.58 -4.53 9.52
N PHE A 21 13.02 -3.93 10.57
CA PHE A 21 11.56 -3.88 10.75
C PHE A 21 10.97 -2.72 9.96
N ALA A 22 10.01 -3.03 9.11
CA ALA A 22 9.26 -2.02 8.38
C ALA A 22 8.05 -1.54 9.21
N ARG A 23 7.75 -0.24 9.15
CA ARG A 23 6.52 0.35 9.68
C ARG A 23 5.48 0.40 8.60
N VAL A 24 4.32 -0.20 8.83
CA VAL A 24 3.23 -0.25 7.84
C VAL A 24 2.30 0.94 8.07
N MET A 25 2.21 1.81 7.07
CA MET A 25 1.30 2.96 7.10
C MET A 25 -0.11 2.48 6.76
N THR A 26 -1.05 2.59 7.71
CA THR A 26 -2.42 2.09 7.55
C THR A 26 -3.48 3.13 7.91
N HIS A 27 -4.73 2.85 7.56
CA HIS A 27 -5.84 3.77 7.73
C HIS A 27 -6.15 4.04 9.21
N HIS A 28 -6.59 5.26 9.56
CA HIS A 28 -6.88 5.71 10.92
C HIS A 28 -7.88 4.80 11.66
N LEU A 29 -8.77 4.12 10.97
CA LEU A 29 -9.77 3.22 11.59
C LEU A 29 -9.16 2.14 12.49
N TRP A 30 -7.92 1.74 12.23
CA TRP A 30 -7.21 0.80 13.10
C TRP A 30 -6.86 1.40 14.46
N PHE A 31 -6.87 2.73 14.58
CA PHE A 31 -6.43 3.45 15.77
C PHE A 31 -7.57 4.13 16.55
N VAL A 32 -8.80 4.07 16.06
CA VAL A 32 -9.99 4.67 16.70
C VAL A 32 -10.34 3.96 18.02
N ASN A 33 -10.14 2.65 18.10
CA ASN A 33 -10.48 1.84 19.25
C ASN A 33 -9.20 1.24 19.88
N PRO A 34 -8.99 1.34 21.20
CA PRO A 34 -7.85 0.71 21.87
C PRO A 34 -7.69 -0.78 21.62
N ALA A 35 -8.81 -1.51 21.48
CA ALA A 35 -8.79 -2.95 21.20
C ALA A 35 -8.13 -3.30 19.84
N THR A 36 -8.20 -2.41 18.87
CA THR A 36 -7.54 -2.56 17.56
C THR A 36 -6.21 -1.82 17.52
N ALA A 37 -6.12 -0.64 18.15
CA ALA A 37 -4.93 0.20 18.11
C ALA A 37 -3.71 -0.43 18.81
N ILE A 38 -3.91 -1.07 19.97
CA ILE A 38 -2.82 -1.68 20.72
C ILE A 38 -2.17 -2.85 19.93
N PRO A 39 -2.92 -3.83 19.42
CA PRO A 39 -2.35 -4.88 18.58
C PRO A 39 -1.70 -4.33 17.29
N ALA A 40 -2.35 -3.36 16.62
CA ALA A 40 -1.82 -2.77 15.39
C ALA A 40 -0.43 -2.14 15.62
N ARG A 41 -0.27 -1.33 16.67
CA ARG A 41 1.03 -0.73 17.02
C ARG A 41 2.08 -1.77 17.37
N LYS A 42 1.71 -2.83 18.08
CA LYS A 42 2.64 -3.95 18.39
C LYS A 42 3.12 -4.67 17.14
N LEU A 43 2.29 -4.74 16.10
CA LEU A 43 2.64 -5.30 14.79
C LEU A 43 3.42 -4.31 13.90
N GLY A 44 3.70 -3.09 14.39
CA GLY A 44 4.44 -2.08 13.63
C GLY A 44 3.58 -1.26 12.69
N PHE A 45 2.26 -1.27 12.87
CA PHE A 45 1.34 -0.42 12.11
C PHE A 45 1.34 1.00 12.68
N GLU A 46 1.33 1.97 11.77
CA GLU A 46 1.30 3.41 12.08
C GLU A 46 0.23 4.09 11.25
N GLU A 47 -0.34 5.17 11.77
CA GLU A 47 -1.37 5.91 11.03
C GLU A 47 -0.79 6.58 9.78
N ALA A 48 -1.45 6.38 8.64
CA ALA A 48 -1.02 6.83 7.32
C ALA A 48 -1.25 8.35 7.14
N THR A 49 -0.46 9.15 7.83
CA THR A 49 -0.36 10.60 7.63
C THR A 49 1.03 10.96 7.08
N THR A 50 1.10 12.06 6.34
CA THR A 50 2.39 12.56 5.84
C THR A 50 3.33 12.91 6.99
N GLU A 51 2.81 13.45 8.08
CA GLU A 51 3.57 13.84 9.26
C GLU A 51 4.21 12.63 9.96
N ASN A 52 3.43 11.56 10.20
CA ASN A 52 3.95 10.33 10.79
C ASN A 52 5.01 9.71 9.87
N GLY A 53 4.78 9.66 8.56
CA GLY A 53 5.74 9.14 7.60
C GLY A 53 7.05 9.94 7.59
N LEU A 54 6.99 11.26 7.61
CA LEU A 54 8.17 12.13 7.73
C LEU A 54 8.95 11.86 9.03
N THR A 55 8.23 11.72 10.13
CA THR A 55 8.84 11.45 11.45
C THR A 55 9.56 10.09 11.45
N LEU A 56 8.94 9.07 10.87
CA LEU A 56 9.52 7.73 10.77
C LEU A 56 10.75 7.72 9.87
N LEU A 57 10.68 8.33 8.68
CA LEU A 57 11.79 8.39 7.74
C LEU A 57 12.98 9.18 8.30
N LYS A 58 12.76 10.31 8.97
CA LYS A 58 13.81 11.09 9.65
C LYS A 58 14.52 10.29 10.75
N LYS A 59 13.83 9.32 11.37
CA LYS A 59 14.39 8.38 12.33
C LYS A 59 15.00 7.13 11.68
N ASN A 60 15.24 7.17 10.38
CA ASN A 60 15.80 6.06 9.59
C ASN A 60 14.95 4.77 9.63
N ASN A 61 13.63 4.88 9.81
CA ASN A 61 12.75 3.72 9.67
C ASN A 61 12.48 3.44 8.20
N LEU A 62 12.26 2.17 7.88
CA LEU A 62 11.67 1.74 6.63
C LEU A 62 10.15 1.79 6.77
N ILE A 63 9.47 2.39 5.79
CA ILE A 63 8.01 2.45 5.78
C ILE A 63 7.44 1.68 4.59
N ILE A 64 6.32 1.01 4.81
CA ILE A 64 5.49 0.40 3.77
C ILE A 64 4.22 1.22 3.67
N LEU A 65 3.87 1.61 2.46
CA LEU A 65 2.61 2.29 2.21
C LEU A 65 1.96 1.81 0.90
N PHE A 66 0.65 1.87 0.86
CA PHE A 66 -0.17 1.55 -0.30
C PHE A 66 -0.83 2.85 -0.78
N PRO A 67 -0.28 3.50 -1.82
CA PRO A 67 -0.65 4.87 -2.17
C PRO A 67 -2.08 5.01 -2.72
N GLU A 68 -2.71 3.92 -3.17
CA GLU A 68 -4.14 3.89 -3.53
C GLU A 68 -5.07 4.15 -2.32
N GLY A 69 -4.59 3.91 -1.10
CA GLY A 69 -5.37 4.04 0.13
C GLY A 69 -6.58 3.10 0.17
N GLU A 70 -7.71 3.59 0.72
CA GLU A 70 -8.94 2.81 0.85
C GLU A 70 -9.55 2.40 -0.50
N HIS A 71 -9.38 3.24 -1.54
CA HIS A 71 -9.93 2.97 -2.86
C HIS A 71 -9.31 1.73 -3.51
N GLY A 72 -8.02 1.50 -3.28
CA GLY A 72 -7.33 0.29 -3.72
C GLY A 72 -7.73 -0.95 -2.92
N ASN A 73 -7.81 -0.81 -1.59
CA ASN A 73 -8.11 -1.93 -0.71
C ASN A 73 -9.52 -2.50 -0.90
N PHE A 74 -10.49 -1.67 -1.25
CA PHE A 74 -11.90 -2.04 -1.27
C PHE A 74 -12.49 -2.10 -2.68
N LYS A 75 -11.66 -2.07 -3.72
CA LYS A 75 -12.16 -2.18 -5.09
C LYS A 75 -12.80 -3.54 -5.37
N PRO A 76 -13.83 -3.62 -6.25
CA PRO A 76 -14.41 -4.89 -6.67
C PRO A 76 -13.39 -5.78 -7.36
N SER A 77 -13.52 -7.11 -7.21
CA SER A 77 -12.61 -8.09 -7.84
C SER A 77 -12.57 -7.99 -9.37
N ALA A 78 -13.65 -7.50 -10.01
CA ALA A 78 -13.65 -7.20 -11.45
C ALA A 78 -12.62 -6.12 -11.85
N LYS A 79 -12.12 -5.34 -10.90
CA LYS A 79 -11.07 -4.33 -11.08
C LYS A 79 -9.73 -4.77 -10.48
N ALA A 80 -9.56 -6.07 -10.19
CA ALA A 80 -8.32 -6.60 -9.66
C ALA A 80 -7.13 -6.19 -10.55
N TYR A 81 -6.01 -5.87 -9.92
CA TYR A 81 -4.76 -5.45 -10.57
C TYR A 81 -4.83 -4.16 -11.41
N ARG A 82 -5.94 -3.43 -11.37
CA ARG A 82 -6.03 -2.06 -11.91
C ARG A 82 -5.82 -1.08 -10.79
N LEU A 83 -4.72 -0.36 -10.82
CA LEU A 83 -4.38 0.64 -9.81
C LEU A 83 -5.39 1.79 -9.85
N GLN A 84 -5.75 2.27 -8.68
CA GLN A 84 -6.50 3.51 -8.50
C GLN A 84 -5.52 4.69 -8.39
N GLU A 85 -6.02 5.92 -8.47
CA GLU A 85 -5.18 7.11 -8.37
C GLU A 85 -4.37 7.11 -7.07
N PHE A 86 -3.08 7.39 -7.18
CA PHE A 86 -2.17 7.44 -6.05
C PHE A 86 -2.31 8.75 -5.27
N LYS A 87 -2.42 8.62 -3.95
CA LYS A 87 -2.31 9.76 -3.03
C LYS A 87 -0.86 10.25 -3.03
N ARG A 88 -0.66 11.55 -3.12
CA ARG A 88 0.64 12.19 -3.37
C ARG A 88 1.55 12.30 -2.15
N GLY A 89 1.06 11.93 -0.96
CA GLY A 89 1.81 12.05 0.30
C GLY A 89 3.17 11.34 0.27
N PHE A 90 3.28 10.18 -0.37
CA PHE A 90 4.53 9.42 -0.44
C PHE A 90 5.63 10.17 -1.23
N VAL A 91 5.27 10.88 -2.30
CA VAL A 91 6.22 11.70 -3.06
C VAL A 91 6.72 12.87 -2.22
N ARG A 92 5.81 13.55 -1.50
CA ARG A 92 6.20 14.63 -0.59
C ARG A 92 7.16 14.15 0.51
N MET A 93 6.89 12.98 1.09
CA MET A 93 7.77 12.36 2.08
C MET A 93 9.14 12.04 1.49
N ALA A 94 9.18 11.41 0.31
CA ALA A 94 10.44 11.06 -0.36
C ALA A 94 11.27 12.31 -0.72
N LEU A 95 10.65 13.34 -1.30
CA LEU A 95 11.32 14.60 -1.59
C LEU A 95 11.86 15.27 -0.34
N THR A 96 11.03 15.40 0.71
CA THR A 96 11.41 16.09 1.95
C THR A 96 12.56 15.39 2.68
N THR A 97 12.56 14.07 2.70
CA THR A 97 13.55 13.28 3.45
C THR A 97 14.69 12.76 2.59
N GLN A 98 14.60 12.90 1.27
CA GLN A 98 15.52 12.33 0.29
C GLN A 98 15.62 10.79 0.38
N ALA A 99 14.60 10.16 0.96
CA ALA A 99 14.50 8.71 1.02
C ALA A 99 14.12 8.14 -0.36
N PRO A 100 14.78 7.04 -0.81
CA PRO A 100 14.42 6.40 -2.06
C PRO A 100 13.03 5.75 -1.98
N ILE A 101 12.35 5.69 -3.11
CA ILE A 101 11.10 4.94 -3.28
C ILE A 101 11.45 3.59 -3.91
N ILE A 102 11.06 2.50 -3.27
CA ILE A 102 11.23 1.14 -3.80
C ILE A 102 9.87 0.65 -4.31
N PRO A 103 9.60 0.71 -5.63
CA PRO A 103 8.39 0.18 -6.18
C PRO A 103 8.30 -1.32 -5.90
N THR A 104 7.13 -1.78 -5.46
CA THR A 104 6.91 -3.18 -5.11
C THR A 104 5.57 -3.64 -5.65
N VAL A 105 5.58 -4.80 -6.30
CA VAL A 105 4.38 -5.45 -6.85
C VAL A 105 4.07 -6.70 -6.05
N ILE A 106 2.81 -6.86 -5.68
CA ILE A 106 2.29 -8.04 -4.99
C ILE A 106 1.20 -8.66 -5.87
N ILE A 107 1.44 -9.86 -6.35
CA ILE A 107 0.47 -10.66 -7.09
C ILE A 107 -0.07 -11.76 -6.17
N GLY A 108 -1.35 -12.08 -6.27
CA GLY A 108 -2.03 -13.09 -5.45
C GLY A 108 -2.89 -12.49 -4.34
N ALA A 109 -2.54 -11.32 -3.81
CA ALA A 109 -3.27 -10.71 -2.70
C ALA A 109 -4.74 -10.39 -3.03
N GLU A 110 -5.03 -9.93 -4.24
CA GLU A 110 -6.39 -9.54 -4.64
C GLU A 110 -7.29 -10.73 -4.99
N GLU A 111 -6.73 -11.92 -5.09
CA GLU A 111 -7.44 -13.16 -5.41
C GLU A 111 -7.86 -13.93 -4.16
N THR A 112 -7.31 -13.57 -3.00
CA THR A 112 -7.64 -14.24 -1.74
C THR A 112 -9.07 -13.96 -1.27
N HIS A 113 -9.65 -12.83 -1.68
CA HIS A 113 -10.99 -12.42 -1.32
C HIS A 113 -11.74 -11.91 -2.55
N ILE A 114 -12.94 -12.43 -2.75
CA ILE A 114 -13.82 -12.00 -3.84
C ILE A 114 -14.71 -10.87 -3.32
N ASN A 115 -14.43 -9.65 -3.74
CA ASN A 115 -15.21 -8.47 -3.41
C ASN A 115 -16.24 -8.20 -4.51
N LEU A 116 -17.54 -8.35 -4.18
CA LEU A 116 -18.62 -8.12 -5.14
C LEU A 116 -18.86 -6.64 -5.37
N ARG A 117 -18.88 -5.84 -4.28
CA ARG A 117 -19.28 -4.42 -4.33
C ARG A 117 -18.73 -3.65 -3.12
N GLN A 118 -18.62 -2.34 -3.29
CA GLN A 118 -18.38 -1.41 -2.18
C GLN A 118 -19.70 -0.96 -1.57
N LEU A 119 -19.84 -1.05 -0.25
CA LEU A 119 -20.97 -0.54 0.49
C LEU A 119 -20.75 0.94 0.82
N LYS A 120 -21.12 1.82 -0.10
CA LYS A 120 -20.88 3.27 0.01
C LYS A 120 -21.61 3.92 1.19
N PHE A 121 -22.77 3.37 1.59
CA PHE A 121 -23.54 3.89 2.73
C PHE A 121 -22.79 3.73 4.06
N ALA A 122 -21.86 2.80 4.18
CA ALA A 122 -21.04 2.62 5.36
C ALA A 122 -20.20 3.86 5.70
N LYS A 123 -19.90 4.71 4.71
CA LYS A 123 -19.20 5.98 4.91
C LYS A 123 -19.92 6.90 5.91
N TYR A 124 -21.25 6.87 5.94
CA TYR A 124 -22.05 7.69 6.86
C TYR A 124 -22.10 7.12 8.28
N LEU A 125 -21.86 5.80 8.44
CA LEU A 125 -21.93 5.13 9.74
C LEU A 125 -20.58 5.01 10.43
N ILE A 126 -19.52 4.73 9.68
CA ILE A 126 -18.18 4.40 10.21
C ILE A 126 -17.06 5.24 9.62
N GLY A 127 -17.38 6.25 8.81
CA GLY A 127 -16.39 7.15 8.20
C GLY A 127 -15.55 6.54 7.08
N GLY A 128 -15.86 5.32 6.63
CA GLY A 128 -15.11 4.61 5.58
C GLY A 128 -15.99 3.75 4.67
N VAL A 129 -15.42 3.32 3.55
CA VAL A 129 -16.06 2.38 2.62
C VAL A 129 -15.82 0.96 3.13
N LEU A 130 -16.86 0.12 3.19
CA LEU A 130 -16.72 -1.31 3.49
C LEU A 130 -16.78 -2.15 2.21
N PRO A 131 -15.94 -3.18 2.08
CA PRO A 131 -16.10 -4.19 1.05
C PRO A 131 -17.30 -5.10 1.36
N LEU A 132 -17.90 -5.69 0.34
CA LEU A 132 -18.83 -6.81 0.47
C LEU A 132 -18.12 -8.08 0.00
N PRO A 133 -17.35 -8.76 0.87
CA PRO A 133 -16.65 -9.97 0.48
C PRO A 133 -17.63 -11.14 0.37
N LEU A 134 -17.43 -11.99 -0.63
CA LEU A 134 -18.15 -13.25 -0.78
C LEU A 134 -17.61 -14.31 0.19
N ASN A 135 -16.34 -14.24 0.50
CA ASN A 135 -15.66 -15.18 1.39
C ASN A 135 -14.96 -14.45 2.55
N VAL A 136 -15.12 -14.99 3.74
CA VAL A 136 -14.45 -14.47 4.97
C VAL A 136 -13.04 -15.06 5.11
N LEU A 137 -12.90 -16.36 4.83
CA LEU A 137 -11.60 -17.02 4.82
C LEU A 137 -10.89 -16.77 3.48
N PRO A 138 -9.57 -16.48 3.50
CA PRO A 138 -8.84 -16.25 2.28
C PRO A 138 -8.80 -17.51 1.41
N LEU A 139 -9.02 -17.35 0.11
CA LEU A 139 -8.81 -18.41 -0.87
C LEU A 139 -7.32 -18.68 -1.01
N PRO A 140 -6.92 -19.93 -1.27
CA PRO A 140 -5.54 -20.25 -1.56
C PRO A 140 -5.14 -19.61 -2.91
N ALA A 141 -4.16 -18.73 -2.90
CA ALA A 141 -3.62 -18.10 -4.08
C ALA A 141 -2.09 -18.16 -4.06
N LYS A 142 -1.47 -18.29 -5.23
CA LYS A 142 -0.02 -18.16 -5.35
C LYS A 142 0.38 -16.70 -5.18
N TRP A 143 1.17 -16.43 -4.17
CA TRP A 143 1.68 -15.08 -3.91
C TRP A 143 3.05 -14.89 -4.56
N LYS A 144 3.24 -13.73 -5.18
CA LYS A 144 4.52 -13.28 -5.72
C LYS A 144 4.75 -11.85 -5.30
N ILE A 145 5.87 -11.60 -4.64
CA ILE A 145 6.32 -10.26 -4.27
C ILE A 145 7.56 -9.96 -5.11
N ARG A 146 7.56 -8.82 -5.79
CA ARG A 146 8.71 -8.37 -6.57
C ARG A 146 9.07 -6.95 -6.20
N PHE A 147 10.31 -6.77 -5.79
CA PHE A 147 10.93 -5.47 -5.56
C PHE A 147 11.63 -5.01 -6.84
N PHE A 148 11.55 -3.72 -7.11
CA PHE A 148 12.23 -3.07 -8.23
C PHE A 148 13.34 -2.17 -7.70
N GLU A 149 14.16 -1.66 -8.63
CA GLU A 149 15.25 -0.75 -8.30
C GLU A 149 14.76 0.51 -7.58
N PRO A 150 15.49 0.98 -6.56
CA PRO A 150 15.17 2.20 -5.86
C PRO A 150 15.13 3.41 -6.79
N ILE A 151 14.10 4.22 -6.67
CA ILE A 151 13.95 5.50 -7.37
C ILE A 151 14.44 6.61 -6.45
N TYR A 152 15.52 7.27 -6.83
CA TYR A 152 16.02 8.47 -6.19
C TYR A 152 15.47 9.68 -6.95
N LEU A 153 14.73 10.56 -6.26
CA LEU A 153 14.16 11.75 -6.89
C LEU A 153 15.25 12.84 -6.99
N PRO A 154 15.61 13.31 -8.22
CA PRO A 154 16.73 14.24 -8.43
C PRO A 154 16.33 15.70 -8.14
N TYR A 155 15.52 15.92 -7.13
CA TYR A 155 14.98 17.24 -6.77
C TYR A 155 15.36 17.63 -5.35
N LYS A 156 15.48 18.93 -5.09
CA LYS A 156 15.71 19.45 -3.74
C LYS A 156 14.48 19.22 -2.84
N PRO A 157 14.64 19.13 -1.50
CA PRO A 157 13.52 18.96 -0.57
C PRO A 157 12.41 20.01 -0.73
N SER A 158 12.73 21.24 -1.14
CA SER A 158 11.75 22.31 -1.39
C SER A 158 10.74 21.98 -2.50
N ALA A 159 11.08 21.08 -3.43
CA ALA A 159 10.20 20.60 -4.49
C ALA A 159 8.95 19.86 -3.95
N ALA A 160 8.96 19.42 -2.70
CA ALA A 160 7.79 18.85 -2.04
C ALA A 160 6.60 19.81 -1.95
N ASN A 161 6.84 21.13 -2.08
CA ASN A 161 5.80 22.16 -2.08
C ASN A 161 5.20 22.42 -3.47
N ASP A 162 5.86 21.95 -4.53
CA ASP A 162 5.36 22.02 -5.90
C ASP A 162 4.32 20.93 -6.14
N SER A 163 3.05 21.32 -6.15
CA SER A 163 1.94 20.35 -6.25
C SER A 163 1.80 19.73 -7.62
N GLU A 164 2.24 20.41 -8.68
CA GLU A 164 2.21 19.91 -10.05
C GLU A 164 3.30 18.86 -10.25
N LEU A 165 4.53 19.19 -9.91
CA LEU A 165 5.65 18.25 -9.95
C LEU A 165 5.38 17.00 -9.09
N VAL A 166 4.83 17.18 -7.88
CA VAL A 166 4.48 16.05 -6.99
C VAL A 166 3.40 15.16 -7.64
N HIS A 167 2.46 15.75 -8.38
CA HIS A 167 1.44 15.00 -9.11
C HIS A 167 2.04 14.20 -10.26
N GLU A 168 2.87 14.83 -11.09
CA GLU A 168 3.55 14.19 -12.22
C GLU A 168 4.41 13.00 -11.76
N ILE A 169 5.20 13.18 -10.70
CA ILE A 169 6.00 12.09 -10.13
C ILE A 169 5.11 10.94 -9.64
N ALA A 170 3.99 11.24 -8.97
CA ALA A 170 3.08 10.21 -8.49
C ALA A 170 2.46 9.42 -9.64
N GLN A 171 2.08 10.08 -10.73
CA GLN A 171 1.55 9.44 -11.94
C GLN A 171 2.60 8.55 -12.63
N ASP A 172 3.82 9.05 -12.83
CA ASP A 172 4.91 8.28 -13.44
C ASP A 172 5.18 6.99 -12.65
N ILE A 173 5.25 7.09 -11.32
CA ILE A 173 5.44 5.91 -10.46
C ILE A 173 4.25 4.95 -10.53
N GLN A 174 3.02 5.46 -10.56
CA GLN A 174 1.82 4.66 -10.73
C GLN A 174 1.83 3.89 -12.05
N GLU A 175 2.15 4.55 -13.16
CA GLU A 175 2.24 3.92 -14.48
C GLU A 175 3.33 2.83 -14.53
N ARG A 176 4.49 3.08 -13.95
CA ARG A 176 5.57 2.07 -13.85
C ARG A 176 5.11 0.84 -13.08
N ILE A 177 4.43 1.03 -11.95
CA ILE A 177 3.92 -0.09 -11.14
C ILE A 177 2.80 -0.81 -11.89
N GLN A 178 1.88 -0.10 -12.58
CA GLN A 178 0.82 -0.72 -13.37
C GLN A 178 1.39 -1.57 -14.51
N ASN A 179 2.39 -1.08 -15.20
CA ASN A 179 3.07 -1.83 -16.27
C ASN A 179 3.77 -3.06 -15.72
N ALA A 180 4.42 -2.94 -14.55
CA ALA A 180 5.06 -4.06 -13.88
C ALA A 180 4.03 -5.13 -13.45
N ILE A 181 2.88 -4.74 -12.90
CA ILE A 181 1.77 -5.65 -12.59
C ILE A 181 1.34 -6.40 -13.84
N THR A 182 1.10 -5.70 -14.95
CA THR A 182 0.67 -6.30 -16.22
C THR A 182 1.68 -7.32 -16.72
N GLN A 183 2.99 -7.00 -16.64
CA GLN A 183 4.06 -7.93 -17.02
C GLN A 183 4.14 -9.16 -16.12
N GLU A 184 3.95 -8.99 -14.80
CA GLU A 184 3.99 -10.12 -13.87
C GLU A 184 2.78 -11.04 -14.03
N LEU A 185 1.61 -10.48 -14.33
CA LEU A 185 0.41 -11.25 -14.64
C LEU A 185 0.54 -12.04 -15.95
N SER A 186 1.16 -11.47 -16.98
CA SER A 186 1.35 -12.16 -18.26
C SER A 186 2.31 -13.36 -18.18
N LYS A 187 3.16 -13.40 -17.13
CA LYS A 187 4.11 -14.51 -16.88
C LYS A 187 3.55 -15.58 -15.95
N ARG A 188 2.31 -15.43 -15.53
CA ARG A 188 1.68 -16.28 -14.52
C ARG A 188 0.95 -17.45 -15.19
N ASP A 189 1.37 -18.67 -14.88
CA ASP A 189 0.78 -19.89 -15.45
C ASP A 189 -0.56 -20.27 -14.80
N ALA A 190 -0.74 -19.97 -13.51
CA ALA A 190 -1.97 -20.29 -12.78
C ALA A 190 -2.23 -19.32 -11.62
N ILE A 191 -3.51 -19.15 -11.29
CA ILE A 191 -3.98 -18.35 -10.13
C ILE A 191 -3.86 -19.17 -8.84
N PHE A 192 -4.30 -20.40 -8.91
CA PHE A 192 -4.31 -21.36 -7.82
C PHE A 192 -3.42 -22.55 -8.20
N PHE A 193 -2.67 -23.08 -7.23
CA PHE A 193 -1.80 -24.27 -7.35
C PHE A 193 -0.88 -24.34 -8.58
#